data_4289227c8c59349166fa95eff0e459c0
#
_entry.id   4289227c8c59349166fa95eff0e459c0
#
_cell.length_a   1.000
_cell.length_b   1.000
_cell.length_c   1.000
_cell.angle_alpha   90.00
_cell.angle_beta   90.00
_cell.angle_gamma   90.00
#
_symmetry.space_group_name_H-M   'P 1'
#
loop_
_entity.id
_entity.type
_entity.pdbx_description
1 polymer ?
#
loop_
_entity_poly.entity_id
_entity_poly.type
_entity_poly.pdbx_seq_one_letter_code
_entity_poly.pdbx_strand_id
1 'polypeptide(L)'
;MVGEELVEGWWIDSAALPLPYPAVDLLVFADGRVWLAGPEVTVRSGPLPPGGLVGLRLRPGACLSLGVAADEVPLAGMPFGQVEPGSPRERLSSALAMLGRFSLRDNDFAVHRAIRTLHDEPATRVGDLAAAVGLSQRQLRRRFSLAVGLRPKAYGRVIRLHAALRMAGSASWADIAHECGFYDQPHMIAEFRAATGLAPAALHGRFLQSRAG
;
A
#
# COMPACT_ATOMS: atom_id res chain seq x y z
N MET A 1 2.98 8.76 -20.32
CA MET A 1 1.52 8.74 -20.59
C MET A 1 0.82 9.57 -19.53
N VAL A 2 -0.29 10.21 -19.88
CA VAL A 2 -1.01 11.10 -18.95
C VAL A 2 -1.68 10.25 -17.87
N GLY A 3 -1.52 10.62 -16.60
CA GLY A 3 -2.09 9.88 -15.44
C GLY A 3 -1.13 8.94 -14.70
N GLU A 4 -0.02 8.57 -15.30
CA GLU A 4 0.98 7.69 -14.65
C GLU A 4 1.72 8.36 -13.49
N GLU A 5 1.72 9.68 -13.45
CA GLU A 5 2.34 10.43 -12.33
C GLU A 5 1.68 10.15 -10.98
N LEU A 6 0.38 9.83 -10.99
CA LEU A 6 -0.40 9.53 -9.77
C LEU A 6 -0.35 8.06 -9.37
N VAL A 7 0.17 7.18 -10.24
CA VAL A 7 0.12 5.73 -10.07
C VAL A 7 1.50 5.16 -9.78
N GLU A 8 1.60 4.31 -8.76
CA GLU A 8 2.81 3.55 -8.43
C GLU A 8 2.84 2.20 -9.16
N GLY A 9 1.68 1.61 -9.39
CA GLY A 9 1.52 0.33 -10.06
C GLY A 9 0.06 0.00 -10.32
N TRP A 10 -0.18 -1.08 -11.05
CA TRP A 10 -1.51 -1.58 -11.36
C TRP A 10 -1.56 -3.11 -11.41
N TRP A 11 -2.74 -3.68 -11.27
CA TRP A 11 -2.99 -5.10 -11.39
C TRP A 11 -4.37 -5.39 -12.00
N ILE A 12 -4.54 -6.55 -12.61
CA ILE A 12 -5.79 -7.05 -13.17
C ILE A 12 -6.03 -8.42 -12.56
N ASP A 13 -7.21 -8.61 -11.98
CA ASP A 13 -7.68 -9.90 -11.42
C ASP A 13 -6.64 -10.62 -10.54
N SER A 14 -5.73 -9.87 -9.98
CA SER A 14 -4.76 -10.42 -9.06
C SER A 14 -5.51 -10.84 -7.79
N ALA A 15 -5.53 -12.14 -7.52
CA ALA A 15 -5.66 -12.61 -6.15
C ALA A 15 -4.53 -11.92 -5.38
N ALA A 16 -4.88 -10.90 -4.61
CA ALA A 16 -3.93 -10.03 -3.94
C ALA A 16 -2.83 -10.85 -3.30
N LEU A 17 -1.58 -10.43 -3.44
CA LEU A 17 -0.51 -10.93 -2.59
C LEU A 17 -1.06 -10.96 -1.17
N PRO A 18 -0.91 -12.05 -0.42
CA PRO A 18 -1.49 -12.17 0.92
C PRO A 18 -0.76 -11.29 1.95
N LEU A 19 -0.33 -10.11 1.54
CA LEU A 19 0.23 -9.04 2.35
C LEU A 19 -0.61 -7.77 2.19
N PRO A 20 -0.92 -7.07 3.29
CA PRO A 20 -1.55 -5.76 3.20
C PRO A 20 -0.62 -4.79 2.48
N TYR A 21 -1.18 -3.79 1.81
CA TYR A 21 -0.40 -2.74 1.19
C TYR A 21 -0.80 -1.37 1.74
N PRO A 22 0.19 -0.55 2.17
CA PRO A 22 -0.10 0.68 2.88
C PRO A 22 -0.29 1.88 1.92
N ALA A 23 -1.12 1.71 0.89
CA ALA A 23 -1.46 2.76 -0.07
C ALA A 23 -2.96 2.75 -0.37
N VAL A 24 -3.47 3.86 -0.88
CA VAL A 24 -4.81 3.94 -1.44
C VAL A 24 -4.81 3.33 -2.83
N ASP A 25 -5.78 2.49 -3.11
CA ASP A 25 -5.99 1.89 -4.42
C ASP A 25 -7.24 2.49 -5.09
N LEU A 26 -7.16 2.76 -6.40
CA LEU A 26 -8.30 3.05 -7.24
C LEU A 26 -8.76 1.75 -7.88
N LEU A 27 -9.99 1.36 -7.61
CA LEU A 27 -10.58 0.09 -8.02
C LEU A 27 -11.61 0.33 -9.13
N VAL A 28 -11.47 -0.40 -10.24
CA VAL A 28 -12.39 -0.32 -11.39
C VAL A 28 -13.10 -1.65 -11.57
N PHE A 29 -14.40 -1.64 -11.34
CA PHE A 29 -15.28 -2.81 -11.44
C PHE A 29 -15.67 -3.10 -12.88
N ALA A 30 -16.23 -4.28 -13.14
CA ALA A 30 -16.65 -4.73 -14.47
C ALA A 30 -17.71 -3.83 -15.11
N ASP A 31 -18.58 -3.26 -14.30
CA ASP A 31 -19.63 -2.32 -14.70
C ASP A 31 -19.14 -0.87 -14.90
N GLY A 32 -17.83 -0.65 -14.81
CA GLY A 32 -17.20 0.65 -14.97
C GLY A 32 -17.21 1.54 -13.73
N ARG A 33 -17.84 1.13 -12.62
CA ARG A 33 -17.76 1.89 -11.37
C ARG A 33 -16.30 2.01 -10.91
N VAL A 34 -15.93 3.19 -10.44
CA VAL A 34 -14.60 3.49 -9.93
C VAL A 34 -14.71 3.88 -8.47
N TRP A 35 -13.92 3.22 -7.62
CA TRP A 35 -13.88 3.45 -6.18
C TRP A 35 -12.46 3.76 -5.73
N LEU A 36 -12.33 4.58 -4.69
CA LEU A 36 -11.11 4.68 -3.90
C LEU A 36 -11.24 3.73 -2.70
N ALA A 37 -10.21 2.96 -2.45
CA ALA A 37 -10.12 2.05 -1.32
C ALA A 37 -8.93 2.41 -0.44
N GLY A 38 -9.16 2.54 0.86
CA GLY A 38 -8.15 2.98 1.82
C GLY A 38 -7.00 2.00 2.01
N PRO A 39 -5.88 2.47 2.57
CA PRO A 39 -4.68 1.67 2.74
C PRO A 39 -4.91 0.53 3.73
N GLU A 40 -4.30 -0.61 3.47
CA GLU A 40 -4.47 -1.82 4.25
C GLU A 40 -3.34 -2.03 5.27
N VAL A 41 -3.71 -2.43 6.47
CA VAL A 41 -2.80 -2.93 7.51
C VAL A 41 -3.00 -4.41 7.81
N THR A 42 -4.10 -4.98 7.28
CA THR A 42 -4.44 -6.40 7.30
C THR A 42 -4.94 -6.82 5.92
N VAL A 43 -4.71 -8.07 5.55
CA VAL A 43 -5.16 -8.60 4.26
C VAL A 43 -6.69 -8.62 4.21
N ARG A 44 -7.25 -8.16 3.11
CA ARG A 44 -8.67 -8.36 2.80
C ARG A 44 -8.90 -9.83 2.41
N SER A 45 -9.88 -10.43 3.04
CA SER A 45 -10.37 -11.75 2.67
C SER A 45 -11.71 -11.62 1.97
N GLY A 46 -11.84 -12.20 0.79
CA GLY A 46 -13.08 -12.22 0.04
C GLY A 46 -12.87 -12.61 -1.42
N PRO A 47 -13.90 -13.11 -2.09
CA PRO A 47 -13.84 -13.37 -3.52
C PRO A 47 -13.73 -12.06 -4.30
N LEU A 48 -13.04 -12.10 -5.43
CA LEU A 48 -13.08 -11.00 -6.39
C LEU A 48 -14.51 -10.81 -6.91
N PRO A 49 -14.91 -9.55 -7.21
CA PRO A 49 -16.23 -9.30 -7.79
C PRO A 49 -16.38 -9.97 -9.16
N PRO A 50 -17.61 -10.38 -9.54
CA PRO A 50 -17.89 -10.94 -10.86
C PRO A 50 -17.41 -9.99 -11.98
N GLY A 51 -16.81 -10.55 -13.04
CA GLY A 51 -16.31 -9.77 -14.18
C GLY A 51 -14.95 -9.12 -13.95
N GLY A 52 -14.30 -9.48 -12.85
CA GLY A 52 -12.94 -9.07 -12.53
C GLY A 52 -12.80 -7.65 -12.01
N LEU A 53 -11.62 -7.37 -11.49
CA LEU A 53 -11.26 -6.09 -10.89
C LEU A 53 -9.95 -5.58 -11.50
N VAL A 54 -9.90 -4.30 -11.82
CA VAL A 54 -8.66 -3.58 -12.15
C VAL A 54 -8.34 -2.67 -10.99
N GLY A 55 -7.12 -2.74 -10.48
CA GLY A 55 -6.64 -1.86 -9.42
C GLY A 55 -5.45 -1.02 -9.87
N LEU A 56 -5.49 0.25 -9.51
CA LEU A 56 -4.37 1.18 -9.69
C LEU A 56 -3.95 1.67 -8.31
N ARG A 57 -2.72 1.36 -7.94
CA ARG A 57 -2.14 1.81 -6.68
C ARG A 57 -1.70 3.26 -6.79
N LEU A 58 -2.24 4.10 -5.94
CA LEU A 58 -1.93 5.53 -5.96
C LEU A 58 -0.64 5.81 -5.19
N ARG A 59 0.15 6.75 -5.71
CA ARG A 59 1.32 7.27 -5.00
C ARG A 59 0.90 8.05 -3.75
N PRO A 60 1.73 8.10 -2.71
CA PRO A 60 1.51 8.97 -1.58
C PRO A 60 1.26 10.41 -2.02
N GLY A 61 0.20 11.03 -1.49
CA GLY A 61 -0.22 12.39 -1.86
C GLY A 61 -1.12 12.48 -3.10
N ALA A 62 -1.23 11.43 -3.93
CA ALA A 62 -2.08 11.46 -5.12
C ALA A 62 -3.56 11.72 -4.79
N CYS A 63 -4.06 11.20 -3.67
CA CYS A 63 -5.44 11.44 -3.23
C CYS A 63 -5.74 12.93 -3.04
N LEU A 64 -4.81 13.72 -2.52
CA LEU A 64 -4.96 15.17 -2.38
C LEU A 64 -5.11 15.86 -3.74
N SER A 65 -4.44 15.34 -4.78
CA SER A 65 -4.62 15.82 -6.15
C SER A 65 -6.01 15.48 -6.71
N LEU A 66 -6.62 14.40 -6.23
CA LEU A 66 -7.98 14.01 -6.58
C LEU A 66 -9.04 14.75 -5.74
N GLY A 67 -8.64 15.64 -4.83
CA GLY A 67 -9.53 16.40 -3.97
C GLY A 67 -9.99 15.67 -2.70
N VAL A 68 -9.35 14.54 -2.35
CA VAL A 68 -9.68 13.72 -1.17
C VAL A 68 -8.44 13.54 -0.31
N ALA A 69 -8.53 13.70 1.01
CA ALA A 69 -7.44 13.32 1.90
C ALA A 69 -7.38 11.79 2.03
N ALA A 70 -6.18 11.22 2.02
CA ALA A 70 -6.05 9.76 2.04
C ALA A 70 -6.60 9.13 3.33
N ASP A 71 -6.60 9.85 4.46
CA ASP A 71 -7.19 9.39 5.73
C ASP A 71 -8.72 9.50 5.78
N GLU A 72 -9.34 10.15 4.80
CA GLU A 72 -10.80 10.17 4.60
C GLU A 72 -11.28 8.99 3.75
N VAL A 73 -10.37 8.27 3.07
CA VAL A 73 -10.73 7.11 2.24
C VAL A 73 -10.97 5.89 3.13
N PRO A 74 -12.21 5.37 3.21
CA PRO A 74 -12.52 4.21 4.04
C PRO A 74 -11.80 2.96 3.54
N LEU A 75 -11.46 2.04 4.44
CA LEU A 75 -10.92 0.73 4.05
C LEU A 75 -11.89 -0.03 3.12
N ALA A 76 -13.20 0.04 3.41
CA ALA A 76 -14.23 -0.58 2.58
C ALA A 76 -14.37 0.05 1.18
N GLY A 77 -13.78 1.22 0.99
CA GLY A 77 -13.85 2.02 -0.23
C GLY A 77 -15.01 3.00 -0.27
N MET A 78 -14.91 3.97 -1.18
CA MET A 78 -15.92 4.98 -1.46
C MET A 78 -16.04 5.21 -2.97
N PRO A 79 -17.23 5.54 -3.50
CA PRO A 79 -17.39 5.89 -4.90
C PRO A 79 -16.51 7.08 -5.28
N PHE A 80 -15.88 7.00 -6.44
CA PHE A 80 -15.04 8.09 -6.96
C PHE A 80 -15.46 8.54 -8.36
N GLY A 81 -15.89 7.63 -9.21
CA GLY A 81 -16.28 7.97 -10.59
C GLY A 81 -16.81 6.80 -11.38
N GLN A 82 -16.83 6.99 -12.68
CA GLN A 82 -17.29 6.02 -13.66
C GLN A 82 -16.39 6.07 -14.89
N VAL A 83 -16.10 4.91 -15.46
CA VAL A 83 -15.49 4.75 -16.80
C VAL A 83 -16.39 3.85 -17.64
N GLU A 84 -16.14 3.78 -18.94
CA GLU A 84 -16.86 2.84 -19.80
C GLU A 84 -16.59 1.38 -19.39
N PRO A 85 -17.63 0.55 -19.29
CA PRO A 85 -17.48 -0.90 -19.13
C PRO A 85 -16.70 -1.50 -20.31
N GLY A 86 -15.95 -2.57 -20.06
CA GLY A 86 -15.17 -3.19 -21.11
C GLY A 86 -14.23 -4.28 -20.56
N SER A 87 -13.32 -4.72 -21.39
CA SER A 87 -12.27 -5.65 -21.00
C SER A 87 -11.40 -5.03 -19.87
N PRO A 88 -10.69 -5.82 -19.08
CA PRO A 88 -9.81 -5.30 -18.05
C PRO A 88 -8.77 -4.30 -18.56
N ARG A 89 -8.27 -4.47 -19.79
CA ARG A 89 -7.29 -3.56 -20.41
C ARG A 89 -7.92 -2.23 -20.80
N GLU A 90 -9.14 -2.24 -21.34
CA GLU A 90 -9.90 -1.03 -21.69
C GLU A 90 -10.24 -0.24 -20.43
N ARG A 91 -10.69 -0.90 -19.37
CA ARG A 91 -10.97 -0.27 -18.07
C ARG A 91 -9.70 0.35 -17.46
N LEU A 92 -8.55 -0.34 -17.54
CA LEU A 92 -7.27 0.21 -17.11
C LEU A 92 -6.91 1.48 -17.88
N SER A 93 -7.01 1.44 -19.19
CA SER A 93 -6.73 2.60 -20.07
C SER A 93 -7.64 3.78 -19.75
N SER A 94 -8.94 3.53 -19.59
CA SER A 94 -9.93 4.55 -19.25
C SER A 94 -9.70 5.17 -17.87
N ALA A 95 -9.29 4.35 -16.88
CA ALA A 95 -8.94 4.83 -15.53
C ALA A 95 -7.67 5.70 -15.56
N LEU A 96 -6.64 5.32 -16.29
CA LEU A 96 -5.44 6.13 -16.49
C LEU A 96 -5.76 7.46 -17.19
N ALA A 97 -6.60 7.44 -18.21
CA ALA A 97 -7.08 8.65 -18.89
C ALA A 97 -7.90 9.56 -17.95
N MET A 98 -8.72 8.97 -17.08
CA MET A 98 -9.46 9.72 -16.05
C MET A 98 -8.49 10.38 -15.06
N LEU A 99 -7.49 9.65 -14.55
CA LEU A 99 -6.46 10.19 -13.67
C LEU A 99 -5.61 11.25 -14.36
N GLY A 100 -5.41 11.16 -15.64
CA GLY A 100 -4.65 12.14 -16.42
C GLY A 100 -5.24 13.55 -16.50
N ARG A 101 -6.47 13.74 -16.01
CA ARG A 101 -7.08 15.07 -15.81
C ARG A 101 -6.56 15.77 -14.55
N PHE A 102 -5.87 15.06 -13.70
CA PHE A 102 -5.31 15.56 -12.45
C PHE A 102 -3.79 15.58 -12.54
N SER A 103 -3.19 16.66 -12.09
CA SER A 103 -1.72 16.76 -11.95
C SER A 103 -1.36 16.48 -10.50
N LEU A 104 -0.24 15.82 -10.27
CA LEU A 104 0.28 15.61 -8.92
C LEU A 104 0.54 16.98 -8.29
N ARG A 105 -0.35 17.40 -7.40
CA ARG A 105 -0.21 18.65 -6.65
C ARG A 105 0.67 18.39 -5.44
N ASP A 106 1.65 19.26 -5.31
CA ASP A 106 2.48 19.43 -4.12
C ASP A 106 2.87 18.14 -3.39
N ASN A 107 3.97 17.56 -3.85
CA ASN A 107 4.61 16.47 -3.15
C ASN A 107 5.16 17.01 -1.82
N ASP A 108 4.53 16.69 -0.71
CA ASP A 108 5.07 16.94 0.61
C ASP A 108 6.44 16.27 0.76
N PHE A 109 7.50 17.03 0.47
CA PHE A 109 8.88 16.52 0.49
C PHE A 109 9.22 15.83 1.82
N ALA A 110 8.71 16.34 2.94
CA ALA A 110 8.94 15.74 4.26
C ALA A 110 8.28 14.36 4.38
N VAL A 111 7.05 14.20 3.86
CA VAL A 111 6.35 12.91 3.82
C VAL A 111 7.07 11.93 2.89
N HIS A 112 7.45 12.36 1.69
CA HIS A 112 8.17 11.49 0.74
C HIS A 112 9.54 11.05 1.28
N ARG A 113 10.26 11.94 1.94
CA ARG A 113 11.52 11.59 2.61
C ARG A 113 11.28 10.60 3.75
N ALA A 114 10.24 10.81 4.57
CA ALA A 114 9.87 9.90 5.64
C ALA A 114 9.51 8.51 5.11
N ILE A 115 8.78 8.42 4.00
CA ILE A 115 8.43 7.16 3.33
C ILE A 115 9.70 6.44 2.87
N ARG A 116 10.62 7.13 2.17
CA ARG A 116 11.89 6.53 1.75
C ARG A 116 12.69 6.00 2.92
N THR A 117 12.83 6.80 3.98
CA THR A 117 13.53 6.35 5.20
C THR A 117 12.91 5.07 5.77
N LEU A 118 11.57 4.94 5.81
CA LEU A 118 10.90 3.73 6.28
C LEU A 118 11.08 2.53 5.35
N HIS A 119 11.31 2.74 4.04
CA HIS A 119 11.64 1.66 3.12
C HIS A 119 13.08 1.19 3.26
N ASP A 120 14.01 2.12 3.48
CA ASP A 120 15.45 1.84 3.62
C ASP A 120 15.74 1.28 5.03
N GLU A 121 15.13 1.86 6.06
CA GLU A 121 15.30 1.52 7.46
C GLU A 121 13.93 1.32 8.15
N PRO A 122 13.29 0.16 7.99
CA PRO A 122 11.94 -0.09 8.49
C PRO A 122 11.79 -0.02 10.01
N ALA A 123 12.90 -0.09 10.75
CA ALA A 123 12.97 0.00 12.21
C ALA A 123 12.96 1.44 12.73
N THR A 124 13.09 2.46 11.87
CA THR A 124 13.21 3.87 12.28
C THR A 124 12.04 4.33 13.15
N ARG A 125 12.36 4.92 14.29
CA ARG A 125 11.35 5.44 15.22
C ARG A 125 10.73 6.71 14.69
N VAL A 126 9.45 6.93 15.00
CA VAL A 126 8.70 8.13 14.52
C VAL A 126 9.35 9.44 14.99
N GLY A 127 10.01 9.44 16.15
CA GLY A 127 10.77 10.61 16.65
C GLY A 127 11.94 10.96 15.75
N ASP A 128 12.75 9.96 15.43
CA ASP A 128 13.93 10.11 14.58
C ASP A 128 13.52 10.49 13.15
N LEU A 129 12.46 9.88 12.66
CA LEU A 129 11.86 10.19 11.35
C LEU A 129 11.41 11.65 11.28
N ALA A 130 10.74 12.16 12.33
CA ALA A 130 10.30 13.55 12.39
C ALA A 130 11.47 14.53 12.43
N ALA A 131 12.49 14.23 13.24
CA ALA A 131 13.70 15.03 13.33
C ALA A 131 14.45 15.09 11.99
N ALA A 132 14.59 13.95 11.29
CA ALA A 132 15.25 13.85 9.99
C ALA A 132 14.60 14.70 8.89
N VAL A 133 13.31 15.02 9.03
CA VAL A 133 12.56 15.86 8.07
C VAL A 133 12.23 17.26 8.60
N GLY A 134 12.81 17.65 9.76
CA GLY A 134 12.63 18.99 10.35
C GLY A 134 11.22 19.28 10.87
N LEU A 135 10.47 18.25 11.28
CA LEU A 135 9.11 18.37 11.78
C LEU A 135 8.99 17.88 13.24
N SER A 136 8.02 18.44 13.97
CA SER A 136 7.57 17.78 15.20
C SER A 136 6.84 16.46 14.87
N GLN A 137 6.83 15.51 15.81
CA GLN A 137 6.09 14.25 15.62
C GLN A 137 4.61 14.47 15.31
N ARG A 138 3.99 15.52 15.90
CA ARG A 138 2.58 15.87 15.65
C ARG A 138 2.38 16.34 14.21
N GLN A 139 3.27 17.19 13.70
CA GLN A 139 3.22 17.67 12.32
C GLN A 139 3.44 16.52 11.33
N LEU A 140 4.47 15.69 11.56
CA LEU A 140 4.71 14.52 10.71
C LEU A 140 3.50 13.60 10.69
N ARG A 141 2.94 13.22 11.85
CA ARG A 141 1.76 12.33 11.90
C ARG A 141 0.59 12.90 11.11
N ARG A 142 0.27 14.18 11.26
CA ARG A 142 -0.83 14.82 10.53
C ARG A 142 -0.59 14.81 9.03
N ARG A 143 0.57 15.32 8.57
CA ARG A 143 0.89 15.41 7.13
C ARG A 143 0.96 14.03 6.49
N PHE A 144 1.56 13.07 7.17
CA PHE A 144 1.66 11.70 6.71
C PHE A 144 0.29 11.03 6.58
N SER A 145 -0.61 11.18 7.57
CA SER A 145 -1.97 10.63 7.49
C SER A 145 -2.76 11.24 6.32
N LEU A 146 -2.70 12.55 6.12
CA LEU A 146 -3.37 13.22 5.00
C LEU A 146 -2.90 12.68 3.63
N ALA A 147 -1.58 12.41 3.49
CA ALA A 147 -1.00 11.99 2.22
C ALA A 147 -1.10 10.47 1.96
N VAL A 148 -1.06 9.65 3.01
CA VAL A 148 -0.91 8.18 2.93
C VAL A 148 -2.16 7.43 3.43
N GLY A 149 -2.97 8.07 4.27
CA GLY A 149 -4.12 7.45 4.93
C GLY A 149 -3.77 6.65 6.18
N LEU A 150 -2.49 6.52 6.52
CA LEU A 150 -1.99 5.79 7.69
C LEU A 150 -1.10 6.69 8.54
N ARG A 151 -1.02 6.38 9.83
CA ARG A 151 0.02 6.96 10.68
C ARG A 151 1.38 6.35 10.36
N PRO A 152 2.52 7.08 10.52
CA PRO A 152 3.86 6.57 10.21
C PRO A 152 4.18 5.22 10.86
N LYS A 153 3.75 5.01 12.12
CA LYS A 153 3.96 3.73 12.83
C LYS A 153 3.22 2.56 12.17
N ALA A 154 1.99 2.76 11.72
CA ALA A 154 1.20 1.72 11.04
C ALA A 154 1.78 1.41 9.65
N TYR A 155 2.18 2.44 8.91
CA TYR A 155 2.90 2.31 7.65
C TYR A 155 4.18 1.50 7.81
N GLY A 156 5.08 1.92 8.72
CA GLY A 156 6.35 1.23 8.99
C GLY A 156 6.17 -0.23 9.42
N ARG A 157 5.07 -0.54 10.15
CA ARG A 157 4.71 -1.93 10.48
C ARG A 157 4.51 -2.77 9.22
N VAL A 158 3.73 -2.28 8.25
CA VAL A 158 3.49 -2.98 6.99
C VAL A 158 4.78 -3.10 6.18
N ILE A 159 5.58 -2.04 6.09
CA ILE A 159 6.87 -2.07 5.38
C ILE A 159 7.84 -3.12 5.98
N ARG A 160 7.86 -3.28 7.32
CA ARG A 160 8.66 -4.34 7.94
C ARG A 160 8.23 -5.75 7.51
N LEU A 161 6.92 -6.01 7.41
CA LEU A 161 6.42 -7.30 6.91
C LEU A 161 6.88 -7.56 5.47
N HIS A 162 6.79 -6.54 4.60
CA HIS A 162 7.29 -6.62 3.23
C HIS A 162 8.81 -6.85 3.17
N ALA A 163 9.58 -6.14 4.00
CA ALA A 163 11.04 -6.31 4.07
C ALA A 163 11.39 -7.74 4.50
N ALA A 164 10.78 -8.25 5.55
CA ALA A 164 11.02 -9.60 6.04
C ALA A 164 10.67 -10.68 5.01
N LEU A 165 9.58 -10.51 4.26
CA LEU A 165 9.22 -11.48 3.22
C LEU A 165 10.16 -11.42 2.01
N ARG A 166 10.69 -10.25 1.66
CA ARG A 166 11.73 -10.14 0.60
C ARG A 166 13.04 -10.86 0.96
N MET A 167 13.38 -10.90 2.26
CA MET A 167 14.56 -11.59 2.77
C MET A 167 14.33 -13.10 2.99
N ALA A 168 13.09 -13.58 2.86
CA ALA A 168 12.77 -14.98 3.09
C ALA A 168 13.58 -15.91 2.17
N GLY A 169 14.22 -16.91 2.78
CA GLY A 169 15.12 -17.85 2.08
C GLY A 169 16.58 -17.39 1.98
N SER A 170 16.92 -16.14 2.32
CA SER A 170 18.32 -15.65 2.31
C SER A 170 19.00 -15.76 3.69
N ALA A 171 18.24 -15.85 4.78
CA ALA A 171 18.72 -15.93 6.14
C ALA A 171 17.72 -16.70 7.03
N SER A 172 18.10 -16.95 8.29
CA SER A 172 17.17 -17.51 9.26
C SER A 172 16.07 -16.52 9.63
N TRP A 173 14.89 -17.00 10.04
CA TRP A 173 13.80 -16.12 10.48
C TRP A 173 14.16 -15.30 11.73
N ALA A 174 15.11 -15.76 12.55
CA ALA A 174 15.62 -15.01 13.68
C ALA A 174 16.47 -13.80 13.23
N ASP A 175 17.37 -14.02 12.28
CA ASP A 175 18.19 -12.96 11.68
C ASP A 175 17.33 -11.94 10.92
N ILE A 176 16.37 -12.42 10.12
CA ILE A 176 15.41 -11.56 9.43
C ILE A 176 14.60 -10.70 10.39
N ALA A 177 14.17 -11.29 11.53
CA ALA A 177 13.44 -10.53 12.53
C ALA A 177 14.29 -9.39 13.10
N HIS A 178 15.56 -9.67 13.40
CA HIS A 178 16.50 -8.66 13.89
C HIS A 178 16.75 -7.56 12.85
N GLU A 179 17.11 -7.95 11.63
CA GLU A 179 17.39 -7.04 10.49
C GLU A 179 16.21 -6.11 10.18
N CYS A 180 14.98 -6.65 10.19
CA CYS A 180 13.77 -5.86 9.94
C CYS A 180 13.26 -5.07 11.15
N GLY A 181 13.96 -5.09 12.30
CA GLY A 181 13.63 -4.31 13.49
C GLY A 181 12.42 -4.83 14.27
N PHE A 182 12.17 -6.14 14.24
CA PHE A 182 11.31 -6.80 15.21
C PHE A 182 12.07 -7.04 16.50
N TYR A 183 11.37 -7.13 17.62
CA TYR A 183 12.00 -7.41 18.91
C TYR A 183 12.67 -8.79 18.93
N ASP A 184 11.96 -9.80 18.39
CA ASP A 184 12.43 -11.17 18.23
C ASP A 184 11.61 -11.89 17.13
N GLN A 185 11.97 -13.15 16.82
CA GLN A 185 11.24 -13.97 15.87
C GLN A 185 9.77 -14.24 16.30
N PRO A 186 9.43 -14.58 17.56
CA PRO A 186 8.05 -14.71 18.02
C PRO A 186 7.22 -13.44 17.78
N HIS A 187 7.76 -12.25 18.05
CA HIS A 187 7.10 -10.98 17.77
C HIS A 187 6.84 -10.80 16.27
N MET A 188 7.82 -11.09 15.42
CA MET A 188 7.63 -11.07 13.96
C MET A 188 6.50 -12.02 13.53
N ILE A 189 6.48 -13.26 14.02
CA ILE A 189 5.43 -14.24 13.70
C ILE A 189 4.05 -13.73 14.14
N ALA A 190 3.95 -13.12 15.32
CA ALA A 190 2.71 -12.53 15.81
C ALA A 190 2.21 -11.38 14.92
N GLU A 191 3.13 -10.50 14.48
CA GLU A 191 2.82 -9.41 13.55
C GLU A 191 2.32 -9.94 12.19
N PHE A 192 2.97 -10.95 11.62
CA PHE A 192 2.53 -11.61 10.39
C PHE A 192 1.14 -12.23 10.54
N ARG A 193 0.90 -12.99 11.61
CA ARG A 193 -0.41 -13.59 11.87
C ARG A 193 -1.51 -12.55 12.05
N ALA A 194 -1.22 -11.46 12.74
CA ALA A 194 -2.19 -10.37 12.92
C ALA A 194 -2.53 -9.66 11.60
N ALA A 195 -1.57 -9.56 10.67
CA ALA A 195 -1.76 -8.87 9.41
C ALA A 195 -2.35 -9.78 8.30
N THR A 196 -2.00 -11.08 8.30
CA THR A 196 -2.26 -11.98 7.16
C THR A 196 -3.01 -13.27 7.53
N GLY A 197 -3.16 -13.55 8.81
CA GLY A 197 -3.65 -14.83 9.32
C GLY A 197 -2.62 -15.98 9.25
N LEU A 198 -1.42 -15.75 8.69
CA LEU A 198 -0.40 -16.77 8.43
C LEU A 198 0.94 -16.43 9.08
N ALA A 199 1.71 -17.46 9.40
CA ALA A 199 3.12 -17.29 9.76
C ALA A 199 3.96 -16.95 8.52
N PRO A 200 5.10 -16.25 8.66
CA PRO A 200 5.92 -15.80 7.52
C PRO A 200 6.39 -16.95 6.62
N ALA A 201 6.79 -18.09 7.19
CA ALA A 201 7.23 -19.26 6.42
C ALA A 201 6.10 -19.85 5.55
N ALA A 202 4.87 -19.95 6.09
CA ALA A 202 3.71 -20.43 5.34
C ALA A 202 3.33 -19.47 4.20
N LEU A 203 3.44 -18.16 4.45
CA LEU A 203 3.20 -17.13 3.45
C LEU A 203 4.23 -17.17 2.33
N HIS A 204 5.51 -17.31 2.68
CA HIS A 204 6.59 -17.47 1.70
C HIS A 204 6.41 -18.71 0.82
N GLY A 205 6.02 -19.84 1.40
CA GLY A 205 5.72 -21.06 0.65
C GLY A 205 4.60 -20.86 -0.39
N ARG A 206 3.52 -20.17 -0.02
CA ARG A 206 2.45 -19.81 -0.97
C ARG A 206 2.93 -18.90 -2.10
N PHE A 207 3.79 -17.95 -1.77
CA PHE A 207 4.38 -17.02 -2.75
C PHE A 207 5.24 -17.76 -3.80
N LEU A 208 6.02 -18.76 -3.37
CA LEU A 208 6.81 -19.58 -4.29
C LEU A 208 5.92 -20.43 -5.20
N GLN A 209 4.86 -21.01 -4.68
CA GLN A 209 3.89 -21.83 -5.45
C GLN A 209 3.17 -20.98 -6.51
N SER A 210 2.78 -19.74 -6.21
CA SER A 210 2.09 -18.86 -7.16
C SER A 210 2.97 -18.36 -8.31
N ARG A 211 4.30 -18.47 -8.21
CA ARG A 211 5.26 -18.10 -9.27
C ARG A 211 5.69 -19.28 -10.13
N ALA A 212 5.39 -20.50 -9.72
CA ALA A 212 5.77 -21.73 -10.41
C ALA A 212 4.67 -22.30 -11.33
N GLY A 213 3.46 -21.75 -11.30
CA GLY A 213 2.32 -22.06 -12.16
C GLY A 213 1.99 -20.91 -13.10
#